data_3f3a39731c58a695de5a74fa91ebe917
#
_entry.id   3f3a39731c58a695de5a74fa91ebe917
#
_cell.length_a   1.000
_cell.length_b   1.000
_cell.length_c   1.000
_cell.angle_alpha   90.00
_cell.angle_beta   90.00
_cell.angle_gamma   90.00
#
_symmetry.space_group_name_H-M   'P 1'
#
loop_
_entity.id
_entity.type
_entity.pdbx_description
1 polymer ?
#
loop_
_entity_poly.entity_id
_entity_poly.type
_entity_poly.pdbx_seq_one_letter_code
_entity_poly.pdbx_strand_id
1 'polypeptide(L)'
;RGLGDVYKRQTHNSRYSFKYTWFFIEFIRCLLEYEDKGQALQQAEQRCGVEVNRQNLCNGSFVVDTVESVVNWFMAGNSYKECVFSAINSGKSSDAVGALTGLLAGIYYGLELKNGVKGFETMESYIDSFIQYLNHPTL
;
A
#
# COMPACT_ATOMS: atom_id res chain seq x y z
N ARG A 1 -20.86 1.43 10.82
CA ARG A 1 -19.49 1.92 11.12
C ARG A 1 -18.80 0.82 11.89
N GLY A 2 -17.75 0.21 11.29
CA GLY A 2 -17.07 -0.92 11.87
C GLY A 2 -16.14 -0.54 13.03
N LEU A 3 -15.79 -1.52 13.87
CA LEU A 3 -14.87 -1.36 15.01
C LEU A 3 -13.53 -0.74 14.61
N GLY A 4 -13.03 -1.01 13.40
CA GLY A 4 -11.79 -0.44 12.89
C GLY A 4 -11.81 1.09 12.72
N ASP A 5 -12.96 1.68 12.36
CA ASP A 5 -13.12 3.13 12.25
C ASP A 5 -13.07 3.82 13.62
N VAL A 6 -13.64 3.18 14.64
CA VAL A 6 -13.62 3.66 16.03
C VAL A 6 -12.19 3.62 16.60
N TYR A 7 -11.46 2.53 16.39
CA TYR A 7 -10.08 2.38 16.87
C TYR A 7 -9.12 3.40 16.25
N LYS A 8 -9.23 3.64 14.95
CA LYS A 8 -8.41 4.61 14.24
C LYS A 8 -8.64 6.04 14.74
N ARG A 9 -9.87 6.41 15.07
CA ARG A 9 -10.21 7.72 15.58
C ARG A 9 -9.68 7.98 16.99
N GLN A 10 -9.41 6.95 17.77
CA GLN A 10 -8.81 7.07 19.11
C GLN A 10 -7.36 7.51 19.07
N THR A 11 -6.59 7.08 18.06
CA THR A 11 -5.14 7.32 17.97
C THR A 11 -4.74 8.37 16.93
N HIS A 12 -5.48 8.47 15.83
CA HIS A 12 -5.15 9.33 14.69
C HIS A 12 -6.39 10.02 14.12
N ASN A 13 -7.01 10.89 14.92
CA ASN A 13 -8.22 11.60 14.53
C ASN A 13 -7.91 12.89 13.74
N SER A 14 -7.11 12.79 12.68
CA SER A 14 -6.90 13.90 11.78
C SER A 14 -7.73 13.73 10.49
N ARG A 15 -8.22 14.85 9.97
CA ARG A 15 -8.94 14.91 8.70
C ARG A 15 -8.10 14.34 7.54
N TYR A 16 -6.78 14.56 7.59
CA TYR A 16 -5.81 14.05 6.63
C TYR A 16 -5.64 12.52 6.73
N SER A 17 -5.55 11.96 7.95
CA SER A 17 -5.43 10.51 8.15
C SER A 17 -6.61 9.77 7.53
N PHE A 18 -7.83 10.28 7.70
CA PHE A 18 -9.01 9.67 7.11
C PHE A 18 -8.98 9.78 5.57
N LYS A 19 -8.71 10.98 5.03
CA LYS A 19 -8.73 11.25 3.60
C LYS A 19 -7.68 10.42 2.84
N TYR A 20 -6.43 10.39 3.34
CA TYR A 20 -5.34 9.67 2.68
C TYR A 20 -5.43 8.15 2.85
N THR A 21 -5.98 7.65 3.95
CA THR A 21 -6.28 6.22 4.08
C THR A 21 -7.37 5.79 3.11
N TRP A 22 -8.43 6.59 2.99
CA TRP A 22 -9.49 6.35 2.01
C TRP A 22 -8.96 6.35 0.58
N PHE A 23 -8.16 7.35 0.25
CA PHE A 23 -7.48 7.44 -1.05
C PHE A 23 -6.62 6.20 -1.33
N PHE A 24 -5.83 5.74 -0.35
CA PHE A 24 -4.98 4.57 -0.53
C PHE A 24 -5.78 3.29 -0.82
N ILE A 25 -6.88 3.08 -0.10
CA ILE A 25 -7.79 1.96 -0.34
C ILE A 25 -8.45 2.06 -1.73
N GLU A 26 -8.89 3.26 -2.12
CA GLU A 26 -9.50 3.49 -3.43
C GLU A 26 -8.47 3.30 -4.55
N PHE A 27 -7.21 3.67 -4.33
CA PHE A 27 -6.15 3.41 -5.29
C PHE A 27 -5.89 1.92 -5.49
N ILE A 28 -5.85 1.13 -4.41
CA ILE A 28 -5.79 -0.35 -4.51
C ILE A 28 -6.96 -0.88 -5.34
N ARG A 29 -8.17 -0.39 -5.10
CA ARG A 29 -9.36 -0.80 -5.85
C ARG A 29 -9.23 -0.45 -7.34
N CYS A 30 -8.75 0.75 -7.65
CA CYS A 30 -8.50 1.15 -9.04
C CYS A 30 -7.41 0.30 -9.71
N LEU A 31 -6.36 -0.11 -8.99
CA LEU A 31 -5.34 -1.03 -9.53
C LEU A 31 -5.90 -2.42 -9.89
N LEU A 32 -6.99 -2.85 -9.25
CA LEU A 32 -7.70 -4.09 -9.61
C LEU A 32 -8.71 -3.89 -10.76
N GLU A 33 -9.16 -2.65 -10.99
CA GLU A 33 -10.12 -2.30 -12.05
C GLU A 33 -9.43 -1.93 -13.38
N TYR A 34 -8.24 -1.33 -13.34
CA TYR A 34 -7.53 -0.77 -14.49
C TYR A 34 -6.18 -1.45 -14.71
N GLU A 35 -5.86 -1.79 -15.95
CA GLU A 35 -4.57 -2.40 -16.31
C GLU A 35 -3.41 -1.40 -16.24
N ASP A 36 -3.66 -0.11 -16.47
CA ASP A 36 -2.64 0.94 -16.42
C ASP A 36 -2.61 1.64 -15.07
N LYS A 37 -1.43 1.63 -14.42
CA LYS A 37 -1.25 2.25 -13.11
C LYS A 37 -1.45 3.77 -13.08
N GLY A 38 -1.19 4.44 -14.21
CA GLY A 38 -1.43 5.89 -14.35
C GLY A 38 -2.92 6.21 -14.38
N GLN A 39 -3.71 5.43 -15.14
CA GLN A 39 -5.17 5.55 -15.15
C GLN A 39 -5.76 5.23 -13.79
N ALA A 40 -5.29 4.16 -13.13
CA ALA A 40 -5.74 3.79 -11.79
C ALA A 40 -5.53 4.92 -10.78
N LEU A 41 -4.34 5.56 -10.82
CA LEU A 41 -4.02 6.67 -9.95
C LEU A 41 -4.90 7.89 -10.24
N GLN A 42 -5.08 8.26 -11.49
CA GLN A 42 -5.93 9.38 -11.88
C GLN A 42 -7.39 9.19 -11.42
N GLN A 43 -7.91 7.98 -11.55
CA GLN A 43 -9.26 7.66 -11.09
C GLN A 43 -9.39 7.74 -9.56
N ALA A 44 -8.41 7.22 -8.82
CA ALA A 44 -8.40 7.32 -7.37
C ALA A 44 -8.33 8.77 -6.89
N GLU A 45 -7.50 9.61 -7.52
CA GLU A 45 -7.41 11.05 -7.23
C GLU A 45 -8.73 11.76 -7.46
N GLN A 46 -9.39 11.50 -8.58
CA GLN A 46 -10.69 12.10 -8.90
C GLN A 46 -11.79 11.67 -7.91
N ARG A 47 -11.88 10.38 -7.59
CA ARG A 47 -12.90 9.83 -6.68
C ARG A 47 -12.75 10.35 -5.24
N CYS A 48 -11.52 10.58 -4.80
CA CYS A 48 -11.23 11.01 -3.43
C CYS A 48 -11.00 12.50 -3.28
N GLY A 49 -10.90 13.25 -4.38
CA GLY A 49 -10.51 14.66 -4.37
C GLY A 49 -9.13 14.88 -3.73
N VAL A 50 -8.20 13.93 -3.95
CA VAL A 50 -6.80 14.00 -3.51
C VAL A 50 -5.95 14.25 -4.74
N GLU A 51 -5.00 15.15 -4.63
CA GLU A 51 -3.95 15.36 -5.61
C GLU A 51 -2.62 14.97 -4.95
N VAL A 52 -1.98 13.92 -5.48
CA VAL A 52 -0.70 13.41 -4.96
C VAL A 52 0.43 14.30 -5.45
N ASN A 53 1.24 14.81 -4.53
CA ASN A 53 2.45 15.53 -4.91
C ASN A 53 3.49 14.56 -5.48
N ARG A 54 3.66 14.60 -6.81
CA ARG A 54 4.57 13.71 -7.56
C ARG A 54 6.05 13.89 -7.23
N GLN A 55 6.42 14.94 -6.51
CA GLN A 55 7.80 15.24 -6.10
C GLN A 55 8.09 14.83 -4.66
N ASN A 56 7.06 14.45 -3.90
CA ASN A 56 7.24 14.07 -2.51
C ASN A 56 7.78 12.63 -2.39
N LEU A 57 9.09 12.52 -2.18
CA LEU A 57 9.80 11.29 -1.86
C LEU A 57 10.30 11.29 -0.41
N CYS A 58 9.73 12.18 0.41
CA CYS A 58 10.09 12.31 1.81
C CYS A 58 9.36 11.25 2.64
N ASN A 59 10.03 10.18 3.00
CA ASN A 59 9.50 9.12 3.87
C ASN A 59 9.27 9.64 5.31
N GLY A 60 8.41 10.66 5.43
CA GLY A 60 7.99 11.22 6.72
C GLY A 60 7.05 10.28 7.46
N SER A 61 6.92 10.47 8.78
CA SER A 61 5.94 9.75 9.62
C SER A 61 4.51 10.33 9.52
N PHE A 62 4.35 11.47 8.85
CA PHE A 62 3.04 12.04 8.60
C PHE A 62 2.32 11.27 7.48
N VAL A 63 1.05 10.98 7.67
CA VAL A 63 0.28 10.11 6.75
C VAL A 63 0.30 10.58 5.29
N VAL A 64 0.29 11.89 5.06
CA VAL A 64 0.36 12.47 3.70
C VAL A 64 1.70 12.12 3.06
N ASP A 65 2.80 12.39 3.77
CA ASP A 65 4.16 12.10 3.28
C ASP A 65 4.34 10.62 3.02
N THR A 66 3.84 9.77 3.92
CA THR A 66 3.91 8.31 3.77
C THR A 66 3.18 7.86 2.50
N VAL A 67 1.92 8.27 2.32
CA VAL A 67 1.10 7.82 1.19
C VAL A 67 1.64 8.38 -0.14
N GLU A 68 2.03 9.65 -0.18
CA GLU A 68 2.61 10.25 -1.38
C GLU A 68 3.93 9.60 -1.76
N SER A 69 4.82 9.32 -0.80
CA SER A 69 6.07 8.59 -1.05
C SER A 69 5.81 7.18 -1.58
N VAL A 70 4.87 6.44 -0.98
CA VAL A 70 4.47 5.09 -1.42
C VAL A 70 3.99 5.11 -2.87
N VAL A 71 3.09 6.03 -3.20
CA VAL A 71 2.57 6.17 -4.57
C VAL A 71 3.69 6.53 -5.55
N ASN A 72 4.56 7.47 -5.19
CA ASN A 72 5.64 7.92 -6.07
C ASN A 72 6.69 6.82 -6.31
N TRP A 73 7.09 6.05 -5.28
CA TRP A 73 7.99 4.91 -5.46
C TRP A 73 7.35 3.80 -6.31
N PHE A 74 6.07 3.52 -6.09
CA PHE A 74 5.34 2.56 -6.92
C PHE A 74 5.24 3.01 -8.38
N MET A 75 4.93 4.28 -8.63
CA MET A 75 4.79 4.82 -9.98
C MET A 75 6.13 4.87 -10.73
N ALA A 76 7.23 5.12 -10.03
CA ALA A 76 8.57 5.21 -10.62
C ALA A 76 9.16 3.86 -11.03
N GLY A 77 8.85 2.76 -10.31
CA GLY A 77 9.40 1.44 -10.61
C GLY A 77 8.67 0.71 -11.74
N ASN A 78 9.39 -0.14 -12.47
CA ASN A 78 8.86 -0.96 -13.57
C ASN A 78 8.78 -2.45 -13.22
N SER A 79 9.14 -2.82 -12.00
CA SER A 79 9.03 -4.17 -11.45
C SER A 79 8.77 -4.12 -9.96
N TYR A 80 8.30 -5.24 -9.38
CA TYR A 80 8.14 -5.38 -7.93
C TYR A 80 9.43 -5.01 -7.20
N LYS A 81 10.56 -5.57 -7.67
CA LYS A 81 11.87 -5.38 -7.06
C LYS A 81 12.31 -3.91 -7.08
N GLU A 82 12.17 -3.22 -8.21
CA GLU A 82 12.53 -1.81 -8.32
C GLU A 82 11.72 -0.94 -7.37
N CYS A 83 10.41 -1.12 -7.32
CA CYS A 83 9.54 -0.37 -6.43
C CYS A 83 9.96 -0.53 -4.97
N VAL A 84 10.10 -1.77 -4.50
CA VAL A 84 10.39 -2.08 -3.10
C VAL A 84 11.79 -1.64 -2.70
N PHE A 85 12.83 -1.95 -3.49
CA PHE A 85 14.20 -1.58 -3.15
C PHE A 85 14.41 -0.07 -3.15
N SER A 86 13.81 0.67 -4.08
CA SER A 86 13.86 2.13 -4.09
C SER A 86 13.21 2.72 -2.83
N ALA A 87 12.05 2.21 -2.45
CA ALA A 87 11.33 2.63 -1.24
C ALA A 87 12.13 2.35 0.04
N ILE A 88 12.73 1.15 0.18
CA ILE A 88 13.51 0.76 1.37
C ILE A 88 14.80 1.57 1.47
N ASN A 89 15.49 1.80 0.36
CA ASN A 89 16.78 2.50 0.34
C ASN A 89 16.64 4.03 0.51
N SER A 90 15.44 4.56 0.49
CA SER A 90 15.20 6.00 0.66
C SER A 90 15.39 6.53 2.09
N GLY A 91 15.54 5.64 3.09
CA GLY A 91 15.77 6.00 4.50
C GLY A 91 14.52 6.46 5.26
N LYS A 92 14.68 7.01 6.47
CA LYS A 92 13.61 7.44 7.39
C LYS A 92 12.59 6.32 7.68
N SER A 93 11.29 6.55 7.51
CA SER A 93 10.23 5.56 7.74
C SER A 93 10.14 4.52 6.59
N SER A 94 11.31 4.03 6.14
CA SER A 94 11.44 3.11 5.02
C SER A 94 10.76 1.76 5.23
N ASP A 95 10.57 1.33 6.48
CA ASP A 95 9.81 0.14 6.86
C ASP A 95 8.35 0.23 6.44
N ALA A 96 7.66 1.29 6.85
CA ALA A 96 6.25 1.52 6.48
C ALA A 96 6.07 1.79 4.99
N VAL A 97 6.92 2.67 4.42
CA VAL A 97 6.86 3.00 2.98
C VAL A 97 7.19 1.78 2.13
N GLY A 98 8.22 0.99 2.50
CA GLY A 98 8.58 -0.24 1.82
C GLY A 98 7.48 -1.29 1.86
N ALA A 99 6.83 -1.49 3.01
CA ALA A 99 5.72 -2.43 3.17
C ALA A 99 4.51 -2.04 2.29
N LEU A 100 4.10 -0.77 2.33
CA LEU A 100 2.95 -0.29 1.54
C LEU A 100 3.26 -0.22 0.04
N THR A 101 4.49 0.15 -0.35
CA THR A 101 4.92 0.08 -1.75
C THR A 101 4.95 -1.37 -2.24
N GLY A 102 5.42 -2.30 -1.41
CA GLY A 102 5.41 -3.73 -1.70
C GLY A 102 4.00 -4.29 -1.89
N LEU A 103 3.02 -3.79 -1.12
CA LEU A 103 1.61 -4.15 -1.31
C LEU A 103 1.11 -3.73 -2.70
N LEU A 104 1.30 -2.46 -3.09
CA LEU A 104 0.89 -1.97 -4.41
C LEU A 104 1.60 -2.70 -5.55
N ALA A 105 2.92 -2.88 -5.42
CA ALA A 105 3.74 -3.57 -6.41
C ALA A 105 3.37 -5.06 -6.52
N GLY A 106 3.04 -5.71 -5.41
CA GLY A 106 2.59 -7.10 -5.39
C GLY A 106 1.24 -7.30 -6.08
N ILE A 107 0.30 -6.36 -5.89
CA ILE A 107 -0.99 -6.37 -6.59
C ILE A 107 -0.80 -6.19 -8.09
N TYR A 108 0.08 -5.29 -8.52
CA TYR A 108 0.22 -4.91 -9.91
C TYR A 108 1.16 -5.82 -10.73
N TYR A 109 2.33 -6.15 -10.17
CA TYR A 109 3.36 -6.96 -10.84
C TYR A 109 3.35 -8.44 -10.44
N GLY A 110 2.64 -8.80 -9.38
CA GLY A 110 2.79 -10.10 -8.73
C GLY A 110 4.03 -10.18 -7.85
N LEU A 111 4.19 -11.33 -7.18
CA LEU A 111 5.29 -11.56 -6.26
C LEU A 111 6.46 -12.27 -6.95
N GLU A 112 7.52 -11.52 -7.27
CA GLU A 112 8.72 -12.04 -7.94
C GLU A 112 9.79 -12.61 -6.98
N LEU A 113 9.64 -12.41 -5.66
CA LEU A 113 10.70 -12.67 -4.67
C LEU A 113 10.56 -13.97 -3.90
N LYS A 114 9.79 -14.97 -4.39
CA LYS A 114 9.63 -16.25 -3.69
C LYS A 114 10.98 -16.96 -3.37
N ASN A 115 11.96 -16.81 -4.24
CA ASN A 115 13.25 -17.47 -4.10
C ASN A 115 14.29 -16.48 -3.52
N GLY A 116 14.51 -16.53 -2.23
CA GLY A 116 15.61 -15.76 -1.59
C GLY A 116 15.28 -14.96 -0.35
N VAL A 117 14.01 -14.90 0.05
CA VAL A 117 13.63 -14.27 1.33
C VAL A 117 13.59 -15.34 2.42
N LYS A 118 14.56 -15.29 3.33
CA LYS A 118 14.64 -16.22 4.46
C LYS A 118 13.37 -16.10 5.32
N GLY A 119 12.70 -17.23 5.56
CA GLY A 119 11.46 -17.27 6.34
C GLY A 119 10.19 -17.05 5.52
N PHE A 120 10.28 -16.89 4.20
CA PHE A 120 9.11 -16.71 3.34
C PHE A 120 8.15 -17.90 3.41
N GLU A 121 8.66 -19.12 3.41
CA GLU A 121 7.86 -20.35 3.52
C GLU A 121 6.98 -20.38 4.78
N THR A 122 7.53 -19.92 5.90
CA THR A 122 6.78 -19.82 7.15
C THR A 122 5.65 -18.78 7.04
N MET A 123 5.92 -17.62 6.44
CA MET A 123 4.90 -16.59 6.20
C MET A 123 3.82 -17.08 5.21
N GLU A 124 4.22 -17.77 4.15
CA GLU A 124 3.28 -18.33 3.16
C GLU A 124 2.28 -19.29 3.84
N SER A 125 2.77 -20.17 4.72
CA SER A 125 1.91 -21.06 5.51
C SER A 125 0.89 -20.34 6.38
N TYR A 126 1.29 -19.23 7.04
CA TYR A 126 0.36 -18.42 7.84
C TYR A 126 -0.66 -17.69 6.96
N ILE A 127 -0.25 -17.15 5.82
CA ILE A 127 -1.14 -16.50 4.85
C ILE A 127 -2.17 -17.48 4.32
N ASP A 128 -1.74 -18.69 3.91
CA ASP A 128 -2.63 -19.73 3.41
C ASP A 128 -3.64 -20.17 4.47
N SER A 129 -3.20 -20.34 5.71
CA SER A 129 -4.09 -20.65 6.84
C SER A 129 -5.13 -19.56 7.08
N PHE A 130 -4.73 -18.29 6.95
CA PHE A 130 -5.62 -17.15 7.10
C PHE A 130 -6.64 -17.06 5.95
N ILE A 131 -6.20 -17.29 4.70
CA ILE A 131 -7.08 -17.33 3.54
C ILE A 131 -8.10 -18.46 3.66
N GLN A 132 -7.69 -19.65 4.12
CA GLN A 132 -8.59 -20.77 4.39
C GLN A 132 -9.64 -20.41 5.45
N TYR A 133 -9.22 -19.75 6.52
CA TYR A 133 -10.14 -19.27 7.57
C TYR A 133 -11.16 -18.27 7.02
N LEU A 134 -10.75 -17.33 6.17
CA LEU A 134 -11.66 -16.36 5.54
C LEU A 134 -12.68 -17.01 4.60
N ASN A 135 -12.26 -18.06 3.88
CA ASN A 135 -13.14 -18.78 2.95
C ASN A 135 -14.09 -19.77 3.64
N HIS A 136 -13.71 -20.22 4.85
CA HIS A 136 -14.49 -21.15 5.66
C HIS A 136 -14.56 -20.68 7.12
N PRO A 137 -15.21 -19.53 7.41
CA PRO A 137 -15.33 -19.08 8.79
C PRO A 137 -16.13 -20.10 9.58
N THR A 138 -15.47 -20.82 10.48
CA THR A 138 -16.15 -21.61 11.50
C THR A 138 -16.79 -20.63 12.48
N LEU A 139 -18.12 -20.52 12.44
CA LEU A 139 -18.93 -19.89 13.47
C LEU A 139 -18.85 -20.66 14.78
#